data_cf614bfcadf5e6a2d7dad05cd0b8f38e
#
_entry.id   cf614bfcadf5e6a2d7dad05cd0b8f38e
#
_cell.length_a   1.000
_cell.length_b   1.000
_cell.length_c   1.000
_cell.angle_alpha   90.00
_cell.angle_beta   90.00
_cell.angle_gamma   90.00
#
_symmetry.space_group_name_H-M   'P 1'
#
loop_
_entity.id
_entity.type
_entity.pdbx_description
1 polymer ?
#
loop_
_entity_poly.entity_id
_entity_poly.type
_entity_poly.pdbx_seq_one_letter_code
_entity_poly.pdbx_strand_id
1 'polypeptide(L)'
;AWVLECYTMFGELSRMTQLKDKSAKHADNINAGLFTYPCLMAADILLYQPDFVPVGEDQKQHVELTRNVAQRFNHVYGDVLKVPEPYIPKMGARVMSLNQPDTKMSKSIPEGCVFLMDKPEDILRKFKRAITDSDTERCVRFDRENKPGVSNLMSIYSAVTGKSFEAIEAEFDGKGYGAFKPVVGEAVVEMLRPIQEETRRLLSDKAYLESVYRAGAEKASYVAEKDRKSV
;
A
#
# COMPACT_ATOMS: atom_id res chain seq x y z
N ALA A 1 18.52 13.92 5.63
CA ALA A 1 18.94 12.52 5.74
C ALA A 1 20.31 12.40 6.42
N TRP A 2 21.39 13.01 5.89
CA TRP A 2 22.75 12.85 6.40
C TRP A 2 22.88 13.14 7.90
N VAL A 3 22.27 14.18 8.43
CA VAL A 3 22.26 14.50 9.87
C VAL A 3 21.67 13.32 10.67
N LEU A 4 20.54 12.75 10.23
CA LEU A 4 19.90 11.62 10.90
C LEU A 4 20.70 10.31 10.77
N GLU A 5 21.46 10.13 9.69
CA GLU A 5 22.38 8.99 9.53
C GLU A 5 23.43 8.96 10.65
N CYS A 6 23.90 10.14 11.08
CA CYS A 6 24.84 10.23 12.22
C CYS A 6 24.24 9.74 13.55
N TYR A 7 22.91 9.67 13.65
CA TYR A 7 22.18 9.17 14.82
C TYR A 7 21.53 7.80 14.60
N THR A 8 21.78 7.17 13.45
CA THR A 8 21.24 5.85 13.10
C THR A 8 22.31 4.79 13.32
N MET A 9 21.98 3.73 14.07
CA MET A 9 22.95 2.67 14.35
C MET A 9 23.03 1.68 13.17
N PHE A 10 24.25 1.31 12.79
CA PHE A 10 24.51 0.31 11.75
C PHE A 10 23.73 -0.98 11.98
N GLY A 11 23.65 -1.47 13.23
CA GLY A 11 22.92 -2.66 13.59
C GLY A 11 21.41 -2.54 13.42
N GLU A 12 20.82 -1.34 13.50
CA GLU A 12 19.40 -1.10 13.21
C GLU A 12 19.12 -1.26 11.71
N LEU A 13 19.93 -0.62 10.88
CA LEU A 13 19.83 -0.74 9.42
C LEU A 13 20.06 -2.17 8.93
N SER A 14 21.06 -2.86 9.46
CA SER A 14 21.39 -4.25 9.07
C SER A 14 20.26 -5.25 9.38
N ARG A 15 19.41 -4.95 10.36
CA ARG A 15 18.27 -5.80 10.74
C ARG A 15 16.98 -5.52 9.99
N MET A 16 16.97 -4.48 9.14
CA MET A 16 15.77 -4.16 8.34
C MET A 16 15.37 -5.33 7.44
N THR A 17 14.13 -5.79 7.57
CA THR A 17 13.60 -6.92 6.79
C THR A 17 13.64 -6.63 5.30
N GLN A 18 13.25 -5.44 4.89
CA GLN A 18 13.29 -5.04 3.48
C GLN A 18 14.70 -4.99 2.88
N LEU A 19 15.73 -4.70 3.68
CA LEU A 19 17.12 -4.81 3.23
C LEU A 19 17.45 -6.26 2.88
N LYS A 20 17.10 -7.20 3.76
CA LYS A 20 17.33 -8.64 3.55
C LYS A 20 16.59 -9.16 2.32
N ASP A 21 15.30 -8.81 2.17
CA ASP A 21 14.46 -9.24 1.05
C ASP A 21 14.96 -8.70 -0.30
N LYS A 22 15.36 -7.43 -0.35
CA LYS A 22 15.87 -6.80 -1.57
C LYS A 22 17.27 -7.30 -1.91
N SER A 23 18.13 -7.50 -0.91
CA SER A 23 19.48 -8.06 -1.12
C SER A 23 19.42 -9.50 -1.64
N ALA A 24 18.45 -10.30 -1.19
CA ALA A 24 18.25 -11.66 -1.70
C ALA A 24 17.78 -11.68 -3.16
N LYS A 25 16.96 -10.68 -3.57
CA LYS A 25 16.42 -10.58 -4.93
C LYS A 25 17.39 -9.96 -5.94
N HIS A 26 18.32 -9.12 -5.48
CA HIS A 26 19.24 -8.34 -6.29
C HIS A 26 20.65 -8.40 -5.72
N ALA A 27 21.17 -9.63 -5.56
CA ALA A 27 22.48 -9.89 -4.93
C ALA A 27 23.64 -9.13 -5.60
N ASP A 28 23.53 -8.84 -6.90
CA ASP A 28 24.56 -8.17 -7.68
C ASP A 28 24.54 -6.63 -7.55
N ASN A 29 23.55 -6.06 -6.87
CA ASN A 29 23.40 -4.61 -6.76
C ASN A 29 23.01 -4.17 -5.33
N ILE A 30 23.79 -4.59 -4.34
CA ILE A 30 23.67 -4.12 -2.96
C ILE A 30 24.55 -2.87 -2.81
N ASN A 31 23.93 -1.71 -2.97
CA ASN A 31 24.60 -0.42 -2.89
C ASN A 31 24.31 0.33 -1.58
N ALA A 32 25.06 1.40 -1.30
CA ALA A 32 24.90 2.21 -0.11
C ALA A 32 23.46 2.78 0.03
N GLY A 33 22.85 3.19 -1.07
CA GLY A 33 21.48 3.71 -1.06
C GLY A 33 20.45 2.68 -0.59
N LEU A 34 20.63 1.39 -0.93
CA LEU A 34 19.79 0.31 -0.40
C LEU A 34 19.94 0.14 1.11
N PHE A 35 21.10 0.46 1.65
CA PHE A 35 21.35 0.38 3.09
C PHE A 35 20.83 1.61 3.85
N THR A 36 20.97 2.82 3.27
CA THR A 36 20.70 4.08 3.98
C THR A 36 19.34 4.72 3.67
N TYR A 37 18.57 4.21 2.67
CA TYR A 37 17.26 4.79 2.34
C TYR A 37 16.28 4.89 3.53
N PRO A 38 16.33 4.04 4.58
CA PRO A 38 15.47 4.22 5.75
C PRO A 38 15.73 5.52 6.50
N CYS A 39 16.97 6.04 6.46
CA CYS A 39 17.31 7.34 7.04
C CYS A 39 16.74 8.49 6.20
N LEU A 40 16.71 8.35 4.87
CA LEU A 40 16.05 9.32 4.00
C LEU A 40 14.54 9.33 4.27
N MET A 41 13.91 8.16 4.39
CA MET A 41 12.50 8.06 4.74
C MET A 41 12.21 8.69 6.11
N ALA A 42 13.09 8.47 7.11
CA ALA A 42 12.99 9.13 8.41
C ALA A 42 13.06 10.65 8.29
N ALA A 43 13.95 11.18 7.44
CA ALA A 43 14.06 12.61 7.18
C ALA A 43 12.80 13.18 6.51
N ASP A 44 12.23 12.47 5.53
CA ASP A 44 11.01 12.87 4.86
C ASP A 44 9.81 12.94 5.83
N ILE A 45 9.75 12.02 6.79
CA ILE A 45 8.72 12.03 7.84
C ILE A 45 8.95 13.17 8.83
N LEU A 46 10.14 13.23 9.43
CA LEU A 46 10.44 14.15 10.52
C LEU A 46 10.47 15.61 10.09
N LEU A 47 10.76 15.89 8.82
CA LEU A 47 10.74 17.24 8.26
C LEU A 47 9.36 17.94 8.41
N TYR A 48 8.29 17.16 8.48
CA TYR A 48 6.92 17.68 8.59
C TYR A 48 6.32 17.53 10.00
N GLN A 49 7.07 17.04 10.97
CA GLN A 49 6.65 16.92 12.37
C GLN A 49 5.26 16.26 12.57
N PRO A 50 4.94 15.14 11.93
CA PRO A 50 3.61 14.54 12.01
C PRO A 50 3.37 13.88 13.37
N ASP A 51 2.09 13.83 13.79
CA ASP A 51 1.66 13.01 14.93
C ASP A 51 1.58 11.53 14.54
N PHE A 52 1.04 11.27 13.35
CA PHE A 52 0.80 9.92 12.83
C PHE A 52 1.32 9.76 11.42
N VAL A 53 1.84 8.57 11.14
CA VAL A 53 2.27 8.17 9.79
C VAL A 53 1.42 6.99 9.34
N PRO A 54 0.46 7.19 8.40
CA PRO A 54 -0.33 6.09 7.85
C PRO A 54 0.55 5.17 7.00
N VAL A 55 0.66 3.91 7.42
CA VAL A 55 1.51 2.92 6.73
C VAL A 55 0.85 1.54 6.72
N GLY A 56 1.25 0.69 5.78
CA GLY A 56 0.99 -0.74 5.85
C GLY A 56 1.91 -1.43 6.86
N GLU A 57 1.56 -2.65 7.27
CA GLU A 57 2.34 -3.45 8.23
C GLU A 57 3.80 -3.64 7.79
N ASP A 58 4.03 -3.73 6.46
CA ASP A 58 5.36 -3.86 5.87
C ASP A 58 6.26 -2.64 6.04
N GLN A 59 5.70 -1.47 6.38
CA GLN A 59 6.43 -0.22 6.64
C GLN A 59 6.56 0.12 8.13
N LYS A 60 5.96 -0.66 9.01
CA LYS A 60 5.99 -0.43 10.46
C LYS A 60 7.42 -0.29 10.98
N GLN A 61 8.32 -1.18 10.56
CA GLN A 61 9.71 -1.19 10.98
C GLN A 61 10.46 0.11 10.58
N HIS A 62 10.10 0.72 9.44
CA HIS A 62 10.68 2.02 9.03
C HIS A 62 10.22 3.16 9.95
N VAL A 63 8.93 3.15 10.35
CA VAL A 63 8.41 4.16 11.30
C VAL A 63 9.03 3.95 12.68
N GLU A 64 9.23 2.71 13.12
CA GLU A 64 9.95 2.42 14.38
C GLU A 64 11.39 2.92 14.37
N LEU A 65 12.12 2.73 13.25
CA LEU A 65 13.46 3.31 13.07
C LEU A 65 13.41 4.84 13.15
N THR A 66 12.44 5.46 12.47
CA THR A 66 12.24 6.92 12.50
C THR A 66 12.05 7.42 13.94
N ARG A 67 11.25 6.73 14.73
CA ARG A 67 11.01 7.03 16.15
C ARG A 67 12.31 6.94 16.98
N ASN A 68 13.05 5.84 16.81
CA ASN A 68 14.32 5.63 17.52
C ASN A 68 15.34 6.74 17.21
N VAL A 69 15.44 7.12 15.95
CA VAL A 69 16.32 8.20 15.50
C VAL A 69 15.90 9.54 16.08
N ALA A 70 14.60 9.86 16.04
CA ALA A 70 14.06 11.09 16.62
C ALA A 70 14.29 11.16 18.14
N GLN A 71 14.03 10.09 18.87
CA GLN A 71 14.27 10.02 20.33
C GLN A 71 15.74 10.20 20.67
N ARG A 72 16.64 9.57 19.90
CA ARG A 72 18.09 9.67 20.10
C ARG A 72 18.60 11.07 19.79
N PHE A 73 18.07 11.71 18.75
CA PHE A 73 18.36 13.10 18.42
C PHE A 73 17.89 14.04 19.55
N ASN A 74 16.66 13.88 20.00
CA ASN A 74 16.07 14.68 21.07
C ASN A 74 16.82 14.50 22.41
N HIS A 75 17.36 13.32 22.68
CA HIS A 75 18.17 13.09 23.87
C HIS A 75 19.42 14.00 23.91
N VAL A 76 19.98 14.32 22.75
CA VAL A 76 21.18 15.17 22.63
C VAL A 76 20.84 16.66 22.58
N TYR A 77 19.76 17.02 21.86
CA TYR A 77 19.47 18.42 21.52
C TYR A 77 18.21 18.99 22.19
N GLY A 78 17.53 18.21 23.02
CA GLY A 78 16.23 18.56 23.57
C GLY A 78 15.08 18.14 22.64
N ASP A 79 13.86 18.51 22.97
CA ASP A 79 12.65 18.12 22.23
C ASP A 79 12.49 18.92 20.92
N VAL A 80 13.37 18.61 19.95
CA VAL A 80 13.40 19.27 18.62
C VAL A 80 12.50 18.55 17.63
N LEU A 81 12.56 17.22 17.59
CA LEU A 81 11.84 16.39 16.63
C LEU A 81 10.61 15.75 17.28
N LYS A 82 9.45 15.91 16.66
CA LYS A 82 8.26 15.20 17.10
C LYS A 82 8.39 13.71 16.80
N VAL A 83 8.16 12.86 17.79
CA VAL A 83 8.25 11.40 17.64
C VAL A 83 6.90 10.90 17.09
N PRO A 84 6.82 10.45 15.82
CA PRO A 84 5.56 10.07 15.22
C PRO A 84 5.07 8.71 15.67
N GLU A 85 3.75 8.47 15.62
CA GLU A 85 3.17 7.14 15.83
C GLU A 85 2.78 6.48 14.50
N PRO A 86 3.03 5.17 14.30
CA PRO A 86 2.53 4.48 13.12
C PRO A 86 1.00 4.35 13.20
N TYR A 87 0.31 4.74 12.14
CA TYR A 87 -1.12 4.48 11.98
C TYR A 87 -1.32 3.35 10.99
N ILE A 88 -1.63 2.15 11.50
CA ILE A 88 -1.90 0.96 10.69
C ILE A 88 -3.39 0.71 10.70
N PRO A 89 -4.11 0.90 9.57
CA PRO A 89 -5.55 0.67 9.50
C PRO A 89 -5.86 -0.80 9.81
N LYS A 90 -6.87 -1.05 10.65
CA LYS A 90 -7.36 -2.41 10.96
C LYS A 90 -7.91 -3.15 9.73
N MET A 91 -8.36 -2.41 8.72
CA MET A 91 -8.86 -2.90 7.44
C MET A 91 -7.96 -2.40 6.32
N GLY A 92 -6.94 -3.15 6.03
CA GLY A 92 -6.16 -3.06 4.81
C GLY A 92 -6.05 -4.47 4.27
N ALA A 93 -7.04 -4.92 3.50
CA ALA A 93 -6.94 -6.22 2.88
C ALA A 93 -5.67 -6.25 2.02
N ARG A 94 -4.74 -7.15 2.37
CA ARG A 94 -3.61 -7.45 1.50
C ARG A 94 -4.18 -8.10 0.25
N VAL A 95 -4.35 -7.31 -0.80
CA VAL A 95 -4.88 -7.79 -2.07
C VAL A 95 -3.80 -8.63 -2.75
N MET A 96 -4.16 -9.87 -3.08
CA MET A 96 -3.27 -10.80 -3.76
C MET A 96 -3.49 -10.74 -5.27
N SER A 97 -2.49 -11.18 -6.04
CA SER A 97 -2.58 -11.26 -7.49
C SER A 97 -3.73 -12.16 -7.92
N LEU A 98 -4.47 -11.76 -8.96
CA LEU A 98 -5.57 -12.56 -9.52
C LEU A 98 -5.08 -13.86 -10.18
N ASN A 99 -3.84 -13.86 -10.68
CA ASN A 99 -3.23 -15.01 -11.37
C ASN A 99 -2.31 -15.85 -10.46
N GLN A 100 -1.89 -15.30 -9.33
CA GLN A 100 -1.00 -15.94 -8.36
C GLN A 100 -1.46 -15.56 -6.96
N PRO A 101 -2.50 -16.22 -6.43
CA PRO A 101 -3.15 -15.81 -5.19
C PRO A 101 -2.27 -15.90 -3.93
N ASP A 102 -1.13 -16.58 -4.01
CA ASP A 102 -0.12 -16.63 -2.96
C ASP A 102 0.86 -15.45 -3.00
N THR A 103 0.81 -14.64 -4.07
CA THR A 103 1.69 -13.50 -4.29
C THR A 103 0.90 -12.20 -4.17
N LYS A 104 1.45 -11.19 -3.46
CA LYS A 104 0.84 -9.87 -3.37
C LYS A 104 0.65 -9.26 -4.76
N MET A 105 -0.52 -8.66 -5.01
CA MET A 105 -0.78 -7.91 -6.24
C MET A 105 0.30 -6.84 -6.44
N SER A 106 0.90 -6.81 -7.62
CA SER A 106 2.00 -5.92 -7.92
C SER A 106 1.90 -5.39 -9.35
N LYS A 107 2.16 -4.10 -9.53
CA LYS A 107 2.27 -3.47 -10.85
C LYS A 107 3.35 -4.07 -11.75
N SER A 108 4.32 -4.78 -11.15
CA SER A 108 5.38 -5.48 -11.87
C SER A 108 4.91 -6.76 -12.57
N ILE A 109 3.70 -7.25 -12.23
CA ILE A 109 3.05 -8.41 -12.86
C ILE A 109 1.65 -7.96 -13.32
N PRO A 110 1.55 -7.29 -14.48
CA PRO A 110 0.31 -6.63 -14.93
C PRO A 110 -0.86 -7.56 -15.14
N GLU A 111 -0.61 -8.82 -15.52
CA GLU A 111 -1.65 -9.81 -15.83
C GLU A 111 -2.52 -10.14 -14.60
N GLY A 112 -1.92 -10.14 -13.42
CA GLY A 112 -2.60 -10.40 -12.13
C GLY A 112 -2.97 -9.14 -11.36
N CYS A 113 -2.74 -7.96 -11.94
CA CYS A 113 -2.97 -6.65 -11.30
C CYS A 113 -4.15 -5.92 -11.96
N VAL A 114 -5.01 -5.31 -11.15
CA VAL A 114 -6.03 -4.35 -11.59
C VAL A 114 -5.50 -2.95 -11.35
N PHE A 115 -5.40 -2.16 -12.42
CA PHE A 115 -5.01 -0.75 -12.34
C PHE A 115 -6.25 0.14 -12.20
N LEU A 116 -6.12 1.25 -11.50
CA LEU A 116 -7.22 2.19 -11.27
C LEU A 116 -7.84 2.72 -12.58
N MET A 117 -7.04 2.85 -13.64
CA MET A 117 -7.49 3.35 -14.94
C MET A 117 -7.69 2.26 -15.99
N ASP A 118 -7.71 0.98 -15.59
CA ASP A 118 -8.08 -0.11 -16.51
C ASP A 118 -9.50 0.09 -17.04
N LYS A 119 -9.71 -0.28 -18.30
CA LYS A 119 -11.06 -0.23 -18.90
C LYS A 119 -11.96 -1.28 -18.23
N PRO A 120 -13.28 -1.02 -18.13
CA PRO A 120 -14.22 -1.96 -17.55
C PRO A 120 -14.12 -3.38 -18.12
N GLU A 121 -13.96 -3.50 -19.44
CA GLU A 121 -13.84 -4.78 -20.14
C GLU A 121 -12.56 -5.54 -19.71
N ASP A 122 -11.47 -4.82 -19.47
CA ASP A 122 -10.21 -5.42 -19.04
C ASP A 122 -10.30 -5.89 -17.58
N ILE A 123 -10.93 -5.11 -16.72
CA ILE A 123 -11.21 -5.49 -15.33
C ILE A 123 -12.05 -6.77 -15.29
N LEU A 124 -13.18 -6.78 -15.98
CA LEU A 124 -14.05 -7.95 -16.03
C LEU A 124 -13.34 -9.19 -16.58
N ARG A 125 -12.50 -9.01 -17.62
CA ARG A 125 -11.70 -10.10 -18.19
C ARG A 125 -10.70 -10.65 -17.17
N LYS A 126 -10.02 -9.79 -16.40
CA LYS A 126 -9.06 -10.18 -15.36
C LYS A 126 -9.76 -10.98 -14.25
N PHE A 127 -10.91 -10.52 -13.77
CA PHE A 127 -11.69 -11.27 -12.76
C PHE A 127 -12.21 -12.61 -13.26
N LYS A 128 -12.73 -12.69 -14.49
CA LYS A 128 -13.15 -13.95 -15.09
C LYS A 128 -12.02 -14.99 -15.18
N ARG A 129 -10.79 -14.52 -15.43
CA ARG A 129 -9.58 -15.36 -15.54
C ARG A 129 -8.87 -15.59 -14.21
N ALA A 130 -9.28 -14.95 -13.13
CA ALA A 130 -8.67 -15.10 -11.82
C ALA A 130 -8.60 -16.59 -11.42
N ILE A 131 -7.48 -17.00 -10.85
CA ILE A 131 -7.26 -18.38 -10.44
C ILE A 131 -8.09 -18.68 -9.19
N THR A 132 -8.82 -19.79 -9.24
CA THR A 132 -9.57 -20.39 -8.14
C THR A 132 -9.30 -21.89 -8.12
N ASP A 133 -9.64 -22.56 -7.03
CA ASP A 133 -9.60 -24.03 -6.96
C ASP A 133 -10.65 -24.68 -7.90
N SER A 134 -10.72 -26.01 -7.88
CA SER A 134 -11.59 -26.83 -8.71
C SER A 134 -12.82 -27.40 -7.95
N ASP A 135 -13.13 -26.90 -6.76
CA ASP A 135 -14.29 -27.34 -5.99
C ASP A 135 -15.59 -27.09 -6.75
N THR A 136 -16.49 -28.06 -6.66
CA THR A 136 -17.84 -28.00 -7.26
C THR A 136 -18.93 -27.80 -6.20
N GLU A 137 -18.65 -28.14 -4.94
CA GLU A 137 -19.54 -27.95 -3.80
C GLU A 137 -18.98 -26.85 -2.89
N ARG A 138 -19.88 -25.96 -2.42
CA ARG A 138 -19.51 -24.81 -1.59
C ARG A 138 -18.32 -24.03 -2.15
N CYS A 139 -18.40 -23.72 -3.44
CA CYS A 139 -17.33 -23.06 -4.18
C CYS A 139 -16.86 -21.77 -3.51
N VAL A 140 -17.80 -20.89 -3.12
CA VAL A 140 -17.51 -19.59 -2.50
C VAL A 140 -17.51 -19.75 -0.98
N ARG A 141 -16.31 -20.00 -0.43
CA ARG A 141 -16.04 -20.13 1.00
C ARG A 141 -14.70 -19.47 1.34
N PHE A 142 -14.67 -18.76 2.46
CA PHE A 142 -13.44 -18.12 2.91
C PHE A 142 -12.52 -19.12 3.62
N ASP A 143 -11.42 -19.46 2.98
CA ASP A 143 -10.40 -20.38 3.49
C ASP A 143 -9.06 -20.01 2.84
N ARG A 144 -8.23 -19.28 3.57
CA ARG A 144 -6.95 -18.78 3.00
C ARG A 144 -5.95 -19.88 2.70
N GLU A 145 -6.00 -20.98 3.43
CA GLU A 145 -5.04 -22.07 3.27
C GLU A 145 -5.39 -22.96 2.08
N ASN A 146 -6.66 -23.35 1.96
CA ASN A 146 -7.09 -24.31 0.95
C ASN A 146 -7.69 -23.63 -0.30
N LYS A 147 -8.18 -22.38 -0.16
CA LYS A 147 -8.85 -21.61 -1.20
C LYS A 147 -8.29 -20.18 -1.33
N PRO A 148 -6.96 -20.00 -1.51
CA PRO A 148 -6.36 -18.67 -1.51
C PRO A 148 -6.94 -17.74 -2.60
N GLY A 149 -7.22 -18.28 -3.78
CA GLY A 149 -7.79 -17.49 -4.89
C GLY A 149 -9.20 -16.99 -4.60
N VAL A 150 -10.07 -17.86 -4.11
CA VAL A 150 -11.45 -17.50 -3.73
C VAL A 150 -11.45 -16.53 -2.55
N SER A 151 -10.64 -16.82 -1.53
CA SER A 151 -10.50 -15.94 -0.35
C SER A 151 -10.00 -14.54 -0.72
N ASN A 152 -9.11 -14.42 -1.72
CA ASN A 152 -8.69 -13.14 -2.26
C ASN A 152 -9.86 -12.40 -2.93
N LEU A 153 -10.64 -13.08 -3.79
CA LEU A 153 -11.79 -12.49 -4.45
C LEU A 153 -12.88 -12.08 -3.44
N MET A 154 -13.13 -12.88 -2.42
CA MET A 154 -14.04 -12.55 -1.31
C MET A 154 -13.55 -11.34 -0.52
N SER A 155 -12.24 -11.24 -0.26
CA SER A 155 -11.64 -10.10 0.42
C SER A 155 -11.80 -8.80 -0.38
N ILE A 156 -11.61 -8.88 -1.71
CA ILE A 156 -11.85 -7.74 -2.61
C ILE A 156 -13.33 -7.37 -2.60
N TYR A 157 -14.23 -8.34 -2.74
CA TYR A 157 -15.67 -8.09 -2.79
C TYR A 157 -16.19 -7.51 -1.47
N SER A 158 -15.72 -8.03 -0.33
CA SER A 158 -16.03 -7.50 1.00
C SER A 158 -15.54 -6.03 1.15
N ALA A 159 -14.32 -5.74 0.72
CA ALA A 159 -13.75 -4.39 0.80
C ALA A 159 -14.53 -3.38 -0.05
N VAL A 160 -15.04 -3.80 -1.22
CA VAL A 160 -15.78 -2.94 -2.16
C VAL A 160 -17.23 -2.74 -1.73
N THR A 161 -17.87 -3.80 -1.20
CA THR A 161 -19.32 -3.80 -0.90
C THR A 161 -19.63 -3.56 0.59
N GLY A 162 -18.65 -3.73 1.47
CA GLY A 162 -18.85 -3.72 2.93
C GLY A 162 -19.52 -4.98 3.50
N LYS A 163 -19.78 -6.01 2.67
CA LYS A 163 -20.39 -7.27 3.12
C LYS A 163 -19.42 -8.10 3.94
N SER A 164 -19.91 -8.79 4.98
CA SER A 164 -19.12 -9.78 5.73
C SER A 164 -18.90 -11.04 4.88
N PHE A 165 -17.91 -11.86 5.24
CA PHE A 165 -17.63 -13.11 4.53
C PHE A 165 -18.79 -14.08 4.60
N GLU A 166 -19.48 -14.15 5.75
CA GLU A 166 -20.65 -15.00 5.95
C GLU A 166 -21.82 -14.58 5.04
N ALA A 167 -22.02 -13.26 4.86
CA ALA A 167 -23.03 -12.74 3.95
C ALA A 167 -22.71 -13.06 2.48
N ILE A 168 -21.43 -13.04 2.11
CA ILE A 168 -20.95 -13.39 0.77
C ILE A 168 -21.15 -14.90 0.54
N GLU A 169 -20.80 -15.74 1.49
CA GLU A 169 -21.00 -17.19 1.40
C GLU A 169 -22.49 -17.53 1.21
N ALA A 170 -23.37 -16.90 2.00
CA ALA A 170 -24.82 -17.09 1.86
C ALA A 170 -25.39 -16.59 0.51
N GLU A 171 -24.88 -15.47 0.00
CA GLU A 171 -25.30 -14.91 -1.32
C GLU A 171 -24.96 -15.84 -2.48
N PHE A 172 -23.86 -16.56 -2.37
CA PHE A 172 -23.34 -17.45 -3.41
C PHE A 172 -23.46 -18.94 -3.05
N ASP A 173 -24.25 -19.28 -2.05
CA ASP A 173 -24.50 -20.69 -1.70
C ASP A 173 -25.14 -21.41 -2.91
N GLY A 174 -24.61 -22.59 -3.23
CA GLY A 174 -25.02 -23.37 -4.39
C GLY A 174 -24.63 -22.78 -5.76
N LYS A 175 -23.90 -21.63 -5.80
CA LYS A 175 -23.43 -21.02 -7.06
C LYS A 175 -21.97 -21.31 -7.29
N GLY A 176 -21.59 -21.56 -8.55
CA GLY A 176 -20.21 -21.78 -8.95
C GLY A 176 -19.43 -20.49 -9.20
N TYR A 177 -18.12 -20.63 -9.44
CA TYR A 177 -17.22 -19.51 -9.76
C TYR A 177 -17.61 -18.71 -10.99
N GLY A 178 -18.30 -19.33 -11.94
CA GLY A 178 -18.82 -18.65 -13.13
C GLY A 178 -19.84 -17.56 -12.81
N ALA A 179 -20.59 -17.70 -11.71
CA ALA A 179 -21.50 -16.67 -11.21
C ALA A 179 -20.78 -15.66 -10.30
N PHE A 180 -19.85 -16.12 -9.47
CA PHE A 180 -19.17 -15.28 -8.49
C PHE A 180 -18.19 -14.27 -9.11
N LYS A 181 -17.28 -14.75 -9.96
CA LYS A 181 -16.19 -13.92 -10.54
C LYS A 181 -16.70 -12.69 -11.30
N PRO A 182 -17.74 -12.78 -12.16
CA PRO A 182 -18.28 -11.59 -12.84
C PRO A 182 -18.84 -10.56 -11.86
N VAL A 183 -19.56 -10.99 -10.83
CA VAL A 183 -20.17 -10.08 -9.83
C VAL A 183 -19.09 -9.32 -9.05
N VAL A 184 -17.99 -9.99 -8.68
CA VAL A 184 -16.84 -9.31 -8.05
C VAL A 184 -16.23 -8.28 -9.00
N GLY A 185 -16.05 -8.65 -10.28
CA GLY A 185 -15.52 -7.75 -11.30
C GLY A 185 -16.40 -6.52 -11.51
N GLU A 186 -17.71 -6.71 -11.59
CA GLU A 186 -18.71 -5.64 -11.74
C GLU A 186 -18.70 -4.69 -10.53
N ALA A 187 -18.64 -5.23 -9.31
CA ALA A 187 -18.53 -4.42 -8.10
C ALA A 187 -17.27 -3.54 -8.10
N VAL A 188 -16.14 -4.09 -8.55
CA VAL A 188 -14.88 -3.33 -8.67
C VAL A 188 -15.00 -2.25 -9.76
N VAL A 189 -15.61 -2.55 -10.91
CA VAL A 189 -15.85 -1.55 -11.98
C VAL A 189 -16.69 -0.39 -11.45
N GLU A 190 -17.79 -0.68 -10.76
CA GLU A 190 -18.67 0.35 -10.20
C GLU A 190 -17.95 1.21 -9.14
N MET A 191 -17.15 0.60 -8.29
CA MET A 191 -16.35 1.31 -7.28
C MET A 191 -15.31 2.24 -7.93
N LEU A 192 -14.68 1.80 -9.02
CA LEU A 192 -13.66 2.59 -9.73
C LEU A 192 -14.25 3.67 -10.64
N ARG A 193 -15.50 3.53 -11.10
CA ARG A 193 -16.13 4.47 -12.03
C ARG A 193 -16.01 5.93 -11.60
N PRO A 194 -16.46 6.35 -10.41
CA PRO A 194 -16.37 7.76 -9.99
C PRO A 194 -14.94 8.26 -9.92
N ILE A 195 -13.99 7.40 -9.50
CA ILE A 195 -12.56 7.74 -9.45
C ILE A 195 -12.04 7.99 -10.87
N GLN A 196 -12.39 7.13 -11.83
CA GLN A 196 -11.96 7.24 -13.21
C GLN A 196 -12.56 8.45 -13.92
N GLU A 197 -13.83 8.74 -13.68
CA GLU A 197 -14.52 9.92 -14.24
C GLU A 197 -13.90 11.21 -13.73
N GLU A 198 -13.69 11.32 -12.42
CA GLU A 198 -13.06 12.50 -11.82
C GLU A 198 -11.59 12.64 -12.28
N THR A 199 -10.86 11.54 -12.38
CA THR A 199 -9.49 11.55 -12.91
C THR A 199 -9.44 12.09 -14.33
N ARG A 200 -10.35 11.64 -15.22
CA ARG A 200 -10.41 12.14 -16.61
C ARG A 200 -10.77 13.62 -16.64
N ARG A 201 -11.74 14.04 -15.82
CA ARG A 201 -12.14 15.43 -15.70
C ARG A 201 -10.95 16.31 -15.29
N LEU A 202 -10.23 15.93 -14.24
CA LEU A 202 -9.07 16.67 -13.75
C LEU A 202 -7.92 16.69 -14.77
N LEU A 203 -7.64 15.56 -15.44
CA LEU A 203 -6.58 15.49 -16.46
C LEU A 203 -6.87 16.36 -17.68
N SER A 204 -8.13 16.69 -17.94
CA SER A 204 -8.49 17.62 -19.01
C SER A 204 -8.21 19.10 -18.67
N ASP A 205 -8.08 19.44 -17.38
CA ASP A 205 -7.80 20.79 -16.89
C ASP A 205 -6.37 20.90 -16.33
N LYS A 206 -5.42 21.02 -17.24
CA LYS A 206 -3.99 21.10 -16.88
C LYS A 206 -3.67 22.35 -16.04
N ALA A 207 -4.36 23.46 -16.27
CA ALA A 207 -4.14 24.70 -15.53
C ALA A 207 -4.58 24.55 -14.06
N TYR A 208 -5.72 23.90 -13.83
CA TYR A 208 -6.17 23.56 -12.47
C TYR A 208 -5.17 22.64 -11.77
N LEU A 209 -4.76 21.55 -12.42
CA LEU A 209 -3.76 20.63 -11.85
C LEU A 209 -2.46 21.36 -11.50
N GLU A 210 -1.98 22.25 -12.39
CA GLU A 210 -0.79 23.05 -12.13
C GLU A 210 -0.97 23.96 -10.92
N SER A 211 -2.12 24.59 -10.77
CA SER A 211 -2.43 25.44 -9.61
C SER A 211 -2.43 24.63 -8.30
N VAL A 212 -2.98 23.41 -8.31
CA VAL A 212 -3.06 22.53 -7.13
C VAL A 212 -1.67 22.11 -6.66
N TYR A 213 -0.81 21.60 -7.58
CA TYR A 213 0.52 21.16 -7.14
C TYR A 213 1.45 22.32 -6.78
N ARG A 214 1.32 23.49 -7.41
CA ARG A 214 2.05 24.72 -7.00
C ARG A 214 1.67 25.16 -5.60
N ALA A 215 0.37 25.27 -5.32
CA ALA A 215 -0.12 25.61 -3.98
C ALA A 215 0.29 24.57 -2.93
N GLY A 216 0.28 23.29 -3.30
CA GLY A 216 0.77 22.23 -2.45
C GLY A 216 2.27 22.32 -2.16
N ALA A 217 3.08 22.61 -3.19
CA ALA A 217 4.53 22.81 -3.06
C ALA A 217 4.88 24.00 -2.16
N GLU A 218 4.16 25.12 -2.31
CA GLU A 218 4.33 26.30 -1.46
C GLU A 218 4.04 25.99 0.02
N LYS A 219 2.94 25.29 0.31
CA LYS A 219 2.62 24.85 1.67
C LYS A 219 3.69 23.92 2.26
N ALA A 220 4.13 22.94 1.49
CA ALA A 220 5.16 21.99 1.91
C ALA A 220 6.49 22.71 2.16
N SER A 221 6.90 23.61 1.27
CA SER A 221 8.13 24.40 1.42
C SER A 221 8.08 25.28 2.66
N TYR A 222 6.95 25.92 2.95
CA TYR A 222 6.80 26.73 4.14
C TYR A 222 7.04 25.94 5.44
N VAL A 223 6.46 24.74 5.54
CA VAL A 223 6.65 23.87 6.71
C VAL A 223 8.11 23.38 6.80
N ALA A 224 8.65 22.88 5.70
CA ALA A 224 10.01 22.35 5.64
C ALA A 224 11.09 23.40 5.94
N GLU A 225 10.91 24.64 5.46
CA GLU A 225 11.84 25.73 5.74
C GLU A 225 11.78 26.20 7.19
N LYS A 226 10.60 26.18 7.80
CA LYS A 226 10.44 26.52 9.23
C LYS A 226 11.17 25.50 10.10
N ASP A 227 10.99 24.21 9.81
CA ASP A 227 11.66 23.13 10.56
C ASP A 227 13.18 23.20 10.38
N ARG A 228 13.67 23.34 9.15
CA ARG A 228 15.11 23.45 8.87
C ARG A 228 15.80 24.64 9.52
N LYS A 229 15.08 25.72 9.80
CA LYS A 229 15.61 26.91 10.51
C LYS A 229 15.57 26.74 12.03
N SER A 230 14.84 25.75 12.53
CA SER A 230 14.69 25.46 13.97
C SER A 230 15.71 24.43 14.46
N VAL A 231 16.37 23.73 13.55
CA VAL A 231 17.43 22.74 13.77
C VAL A 231 18.78 23.36 13.34
#